data_a606ff719a9180ed53ebaabb8fbc870d
#
_entry.id   a606ff719a9180ed53ebaabb8fbc870d
#
_cell.length_a   1.000
_cell.length_b   1.000
_cell.length_c   1.000
_cell.angle_alpha   90.00
_cell.angle_beta   90.00
_cell.angle_gamma   90.00
#
_symmetry.space_group_name_H-M   'P 1'
#
loop_
_entity.id
_entity.type
_entity.pdbx_description
1 polymer ?
#
loop_
_entity_poly.entity_id
_entity_poly.type
_entity_poly.pdbx_seq_one_letter_code
_entity_poly.pdbx_strand_id
1 'polypeptide(L)'
;MINIFRILIALSIFITALSQPTETLAAAQGALGSWWRNVVPALLPFFILTESLSRTGLIQALSIWLGPVMQPLFRLPGAAALGICLGFFAGSPTGGAIAGQLRQQGLLSRNEGERLLAFCNNAGPLYIMLTVTAALGQPEIGVWLALAHYPLNLLWGLLLRFWAGKNATETNASYTTARQLLAAGWQAALGRNRPNQPLSLLLKESSLKALTNIGMIGAFMLIFSLLLLSLSHFGVLKLLQLALLPLCRLLNLPSSVLPALADGCFEMTLGIDTLAACSAPLSA
;
A
#
# COMPACT_ATOMS: atom_id res chain seq x y z
N MET A 1 -12.75 25.93 1.76
CA MET A 1 -11.96 25.47 0.60
C MET A 1 -12.04 23.96 0.35
N ILE A 2 -11.81 23.08 1.32
CA ILE A 2 -11.85 21.60 1.14
C ILE A 2 -13.17 21.09 0.55
N ASN A 3 -14.30 21.63 0.98
CA ASN A 3 -15.63 21.18 0.49
C ASN A 3 -15.89 21.59 -0.98
N ILE A 4 -15.42 22.75 -1.40
CA ILE A 4 -15.55 23.22 -2.80
C ILE A 4 -14.75 22.30 -3.73
N PHE A 5 -13.52 21.95 -3.36
CA PHE A 5 -12.68 21.04 -4.14
C PHE A 5 -13.31 19.65 -4.31
N ARG A 6 -13.89 19.10 -3.23
CA ARG A 6 -14.61 17.81 -3.28
C ARG A 6 -15.83 17.86 -4.20
N ILE A 7 -16.60 18.96 -4.14
CA ILE A 7 -17.75 19.18 -5.02
C ILE A 7 -17.31 19.28 -6.48
N LEU A 8 -16.24 20.02 -6.77
CA LEU A 8 -15.71 20.14 -8.13
C LEU A 8 -15.27 18.79 -8.71
N ILE A 9 -14.57 17.95 -7.91
CA ILE A 9 -14.20 16.60 -8.34
C ILE A 9 -15.44 15.76 -8.63
N ALA A 10 -16.41 15.72 -7.72
CA ALA A 10 -17.61 14.92 -7.92
C ALA A 10 -18.41 15.41 -9.15
N LEU A 11 -18.52 16.72 -9.32
CA LEU A 11 -19.19 17.33 -10.47
C LEU A 11 -18.47 17.05 -11.79
N SER A 12 -17.13 17.09 -11.79
CA SER A 12 -16.35 16.79 -13.00
C SER A 12 -16.53 15.34 -13.44
N ILE A 13 -16.51 14.38 -12.51
CA ILE A 13 -16.81 12.97 -12.81
C ILE A 13 -18.22 12.81 -13.35
N PHE A 14 -19.21 13.47 -12.73
CA PHE A 14 -20.61 13.40 -13.15
C PHE A 14 -20.81 13.97 -14.57
N ILE A 15 -20.22 15.14 -14.86
CA ILE A 15 -20.27 15.75 -16.20
C ILE A 15 -19.61 14.84 -17.25
N THR A 16 -18.46 14.26 -16.93
CA THR A 16 -17.78 13.33 -17.83
C THR A 16 -18.64 12.09 -18.10
N ALA A 17 -19.25 11.53 -17.05
CA ALA A 17 -20.13 10.37 -17.18
C ALA A 17 -21.35 10.63 -18.08
N LEU A 18 -21.88 11.85 -18.07
CA LEU A 18 -22.99 12.24 -18.95
C LEU A 18 -22.55 12.56 -20.37
N SER A 19 -21.37 13.17 -20.53
CA SER A 19 -20.86 13.59 -21.85
C SER A 19 -20.20 12.44 -22.63
N GLN A 20 -19.61 11.44 -21.91
CA GLN A 20 -18.89 10.31 -22.47
C GLN A 20 -19.34 8.97 -21.83
N PRO A 21 -20.59 8.56 -21.97
CA PRO A 21 -21.14 7.40 -21.27
C PRO A 21 -20.45 6.08 -21.68
N THR A 22 -20.08 5.92 -22.93
CA THR A 22 -19.37 4.72 -23.43
C THR A 22 -17.99 4.59 -22.84
N GLU A 23 -17.21 5.66 -22.80
CA GLU A 23 -15.87 5.69 -22.22
C GLU A 23 -15.91 5.51 -20.71
N THR A 24 -16.89 6.11 -20.04
CA THR A 24 -17.13 5.95 -18.61
C THR A 24 -17.43 4.49 -18.26
N LEU A 25 -18.28 3.84 -19.06
CA LEU A 25 -18.58 2.42 -18.88
C LEU A 25 -17.35 1.55 -19.10
N ALA A 26 -16.57 1.83 -20.15
CA ALA A 26 -15.33 1.10 -20.45
C ALA A 26 -14.29 1.25 -19.35
N ALA A 27 -14.09 2.47 -18.82
CA ALA A 27 -13.19 2.74 -17.71
C ALA A 27 -13.62 2.00 -16.44
N ALA A 28 -14.93 2.02 -16.13
CA ALA A 28 -15.49 1.30 -14.99
C ALA A 28 -15.31 -0.22 -15.12
N GLN A 29 -15.61 -0.78 -16.30
CA GLN A 29 -15.43 -2.21 -16.59
C GLN A 29 -13.96 -2.63 -16.51
N GLY A 30 -13.05 -1.80 -17.01
CA GLY A 30 -11.61 -2.03 -16.91
C GLY A 30 -11.12 -2.10 -15.46
N ALA A 31 -11.50 -1.10 -14.66
CA ALA A 31 -11.14 -1.04 -13.24
C ALA A 31 -11.70 -2.23 -12.45
N LEU A 32 -12.99 -2.54 -12.60
CA LEU A 32 -13.64 -3.67 -11.93
C LEU A 32 -13.09 -5.01 -12.41
N GLY A 33 -12.80 -5.13 -13.71
CA GLY A 33 -12.19 -6.33 -14.29
C GLY A 33 -10.79 -6.60 -13.74
N SER A 34 -9.97 -5.56 -13.61
CA SER A 34 -8.63 -5.65 -13.01
C SER A 34 -8.72 -5.99 -11.51
N TRP A 35 -9.63 -5.31 -10.78
CA TRP A 35 -9.88 -5.62 -9.38
C TRP A 35 -10.27 -7.08 -9.16
N TRP A 36 -11.24 -7.60 -9.93
CA TRP A 36 -11.74 -8.96 -9.77
C TRP A 36 -10.71 -10.03 -10.16
N ARG A 37 -10.03 -9.84 -11.30
CA ARG A 37 -9.10 -10.86 -11.85
C ARG A 37 -7.73 -10.85 -11.21
N ASN A 38 -7.25 -9.68 -10.80
CA ASN A 38 -5.87 -9.53 -10.34
C ASN A 38 -5.80 -9.28 -8.82
N VAL A 39 -6.59 -8.31 -8.31
CA VAL A 39 -6.46 -7.83 -6.92
C VAL A 39 -7.14 -8.80 -5.94
N VAL A 40 -8.36 -9.23 -6.22
CA VAL A 40 -9.11 -10.14 -5.33
C VAL A 40 -8.35 -11.45 -5.10
N PRO A 41 -7.95 -12.24 -6.11
CA PRO A 41 -7.27 -13.51 -5.87
C PRO A 41 -5.89 -13.34 -5.24
N ALA A 42 -5.19 -12.25 -5.53
CA ALA A 42 -3.88 -11.99 -4.94
C ALA A 42 -3.95 -11.56 -3.47
N LEU A 43 -4.90 -10.70 -3.09
CA LEU A 43 -4.90 -10.07 -1.77
C LEU A 43 -5.89 -10.66 -0.78
N LEU A 44 -7.04 -11.19 -1.22
CA LEU A 44 -8.08 -11.70 -0.32
C LEU A 44 -7.58 -12.81 0.62
N PRO A 45 -6.82 -13.83 0.16
CA PRO A 45 -6.27 -14.86 1.05
C PRO A 45 -5.33 -14.25 2.11
N PHE A 46 -4.48 -13.29 1.70
CA PHE A 46 -3.58 -12.59 2.62
C PHE A 46 -4.34 -11.76 3.64
N PHE A 47 -5.40 -11.07 3.25
CA PHE A 47 -6.22 -10.31 4.17
C PHE A 47 -6.93 -11.19 5.19
N ILE A 48 -7.47 -12.35 4.77
CA ILE A 48 -8.08 -13.31 5.70
C ILE A 48 -7.04 -13.83 6.70
N LEU A 49 -5.87 -14.24 6.22
CA LEU A 49 -4.78 -14.71 7.08
C LEU A 49 -4.31 -13.62 8.04
N THR A 50 -4.06 -12.42 7.54
CA THR A 50 -3.60 -11.29 8.36
C THR A 50 -4.62 -10.91 9.43
N GLU A 51 -5.89 -10.83 9.07
CA GLU A 51 -6.95 -10.52 10.01
C GLU A 51 -7.09 -11.64 11.05
N SER A 52 -6.99 -12.90 10.63
CA SER A 52 -7.00 -14.05 11.55
C SER A 52 -5.82 -13.99 12.53
N LEU A 53 -4.61 -13.72 12.02
CA LEU A 53 -3.41 -13.59 12.85
C LEU A 53 -3.49 -12.38 13.80
N SER A 54 -4.11 -11.27 13.38
CA SER A 54 -4.29 -10.09 14.22
C SER A 54 -5.18 -10.34 15.44
N ARG A 55 -6.07 -11.31 15.33
CA ARG A 55 -6.98 -11.76 16.40
C ARG A 55 -6.34 -12.76 17.36
N THR A 56 -5.20 -13.30 17.00
CA THR A 56 -4.35 -14.12 17.89
C THR A 56 -3.42 -13.25 18.71
N GLY A 57 -2.69 -13.84 19.64
CA GLY A 57 -1.63 -13.16 20.40
C GLY A 57 -0.37 -12.84 19.58
N LEU A 58 -0.36 -13.17 18.27
CA LEU A 58 0.83 -13.06 17.44
C LEU A 58 1.34 -11.62 17.30
N ILE A 59 0.45 -10.62 17.16
CA ILE A 59 0.87 -9.21 17.08
C ILE A 59 1.62 -8.79 18.34
N GLN A 60 1.12 -9.20 19.51
CA GLN A 60 1.76 -8.91 20.78
C GLN A 60 3.09 -9.63 20.92
N ALA A 61 3.17 -10.89 20.51
CA ALA A 61 4.41 -11.64 20.47
C ALA A 61 5.46 -10.99 19.58
N LEU A 62 5.09 -10.62 18.35
CA LEU A 62 5.97 -9.92 17.41
C LEU A 62 6.38 -8.54 17.96
N SER A 63 5.48 -7.83 18.62
CA SER A 63 5.81 -6.55 19.25
C SER A 63 6.90 -6.71 20.31
N ILE A 64 6.82 -7.77 21.12
CA ILE A 64 7.82 -8.07 22.15
C ILE A 64 9.13 -8.49 21.51
N TRP A 65 9.12 -9.47 20.62
CA TRP A 65 10.35 -10.04 20.01
C TRP A 65 11.11 -9.05 19.15
N LEU A 66 10.38 -8.20 18.38
CA LEU A 66 10.98 -7.30 17.42
C LEU A 66 11.18 -5.88 17.97
N GLY A 67 10.65 -5.59 19.17
CA GLY A 67 10.85 -4.30 19.85
C GLY A 67 12.30 -3.87 19.92
N PRO A 68 13.23 -4.73 20.39
CA PRO A 68 14.66 -4.41 20.48
C PRO A 68 15.32 -4.04 19.16
N VAL A 69 14.77 -4.49 18.03
CA VAL A 69 15.26 -4.17 16.67
C VAL A 69 14.55 -2.93 16.12
N MET A 70 13.24 -2.85 16.31
CA MET A 70 12.42 -1.77 15.75
C MET A 70 12.71 -0.41 16.38
N GLN A 71 12.95 -0.38 17.70
CA GLN A 71 13.24 0.86 18.42
C GLN A 71 14.53 1.55 17.95
N PRO A 72 15.70 0.89 17.91
CA PRO A 72 16.91 1.53 17.47
C PRO A 72 16.95 1.85 15.98
N LEU A 73 16.32 1.03 15.14
CA LEU A 73 16.33 1.24 13.68
C LEU A 73 15.34 2.33 13.24
N PHE A 74 14.07 2.21 13.65
CA PHE A 74 12.99 3.03 13.11
C PHE A 74 12.34 3.97 14.15
N ARG A 75 12.69 3.83 15.42
CA ARG A 75 11.98 4.47 16.55
C ARG A 75 10.48 4.22 16.48
N LEU A 76 10.11 2.99 16.22
CA LEU A 76 8.74 2.48 16.16
C LEU A 76 8.56 1.35 17.19
N PRO A 77 7.34 1.17 17.73
CA PRO A 77 7.03 0.00 18.57
C PRO A 77 7.23 -1.30 17.78
N GLY A 78 7.54 -2.39 18.47
CA GLY A 78 7.75 -3.69 17.85
C GLY A 78 6.57 -4.20 17.04
N ALA A 79 5.33 -3.82 17.41
CA ALA A 79 4.13 -4.11 16.62
C ALA A 79 4.20 -3.61 15.18
N ALA A 80 4.92 -2.51 14.92
CA ALA A 80 5.09 -1.95 13.59
C ALA A 80 5.83 -2.91 12.64
N ALA A 81 6.61 -3.86 13.16
CA ALA A 81 7.25 -4.89 12.36
C ALA A 81 6.26 -5.70 11.52
N LEU A 82 5.03 -5.93 12.03
CA LEU A 82 3.97 -6.59 11.28
C LEU A 82 3.59 -5.77 10.03
N GLY A 83 3.47 -4.45 10.17
CA GLY A 83 3.20 -3.55 9.05
C GLY A 83 4.31 -3.57 8.01
N ILE A 84 5.58 -3.60 8.44
CA ILE A 84 6.72 -3.70 7.53
C ILE A 84 6.70 -5.06 6.82
N CYS A 85 6.67 -6.16 7.56
CA CYS A 85 6.67 -7.50 6.97
C CYS A 85 5.53 -7.67 5.96
N LEU A 86 4.30 -7.40 6.37
CA LEU A 86 3.14 -7.60 5.50
C LEU A 86 3.07 -6.58 4.36
N GLY A 87 3.50 -5.33 4.60
CA GLY A 87 3.59 -4.33 3.57
C GLY A 87 4.62 -4.67 2.48
N PHE A 88 5.75 -5.25 2.87
CA PHE A 88 6.79 -5.66 1.93
C PHE A 88 6.44 -6.97 1.19
N PHE A 89 5.78 -7.93 1.84
CA PHE A 89 5.42 -9.20 1.21
C PHE A 89 4.13 -9.14 0.41
N ALA A 90 3.06 -8.57 0.98
CA ALA A 90 1.75 -8.51 0.34
C ALA A 90 1.54 -7.23 -0.48
N GLY A 91 2.35 -6.21 -0.21
CA GLY A 91 2.31 -4.94 -0.93
C GLY A 91 1.18 -4.00 -0.50
N SER A 92 0.99 -2.95 -1.31
CA SER A 92 -0.13 -2.02 -1.18
C SER A 92 -1.42 -2.75 -1.62
N PRO A 93 -2.52 -2.52 -0.93
CA PRO A 93 -2.73 -1.62 0.21
C PRO A 93 -2.59 -2.28 1.59
N THR A 94 -2.06 -3.50 1.66
CA THR A 94 -1.97 -4.29 2.91
C THR A 94 -1.16 -3.55 3.97
N GLY A 95 -0.01 -2.97 3.61
CA GLY A 95 0.81 -2.19 4.52
C GLY A 95 0.04 -1.05 5.17
N GLY A 96 -0.70 -0.29 4.36
CA GLY A 96 -1.55 0.80 4.83
C GLY A 96 -2.70 0.33 5.74
N ALA A 97 -3.36 -0.76 5.37
CA ALA A 97 -4.43 -1.35 6.17
C ALA A 97 -3.93 -1.80 7.55
N ILE A 98 -2.78 -2.46 7.61
CA ILE A 98 -2.16 -2.89 8.87
C ILE A 98 -1.72 -1.70 9.72
N ALA A 99 -1.09 -0.67 9.13
CA ALA A 99 -0.73 0.54 9.86
C ALA A 99 -1.97 1.21 10.48
N GLY A 100 -3.07 1.29 9.71
CA GLY A 100 -4.36 1.79 10.20
C GLY A 100 -4.95 0.94 11.32
N GLN A 101 -4.90 -0.39 11.20
CA GLN A 101 -5.39 -1.32 12.21
C GLN A 101 -4.59 -1.23 13.53
N LEU A 102 -3.25 -1.21 13.45
CA LEU A 102 -2.39 -1.04 14.62
C LEU A 102 -2.67 0.30 15.31
N ARG A 103 -2.93 1.35 14.54
CA ARG A 103 -3.33 2.66 15.07
C ARG A 103 -4.69 2.60 15.79
N GLN A 104 -5.70 1.95 15.19
CA GLN A 104 -7.03 1.77 15.79
C GLN A 104 -6.97 0.97 17.09
N GLN A 105 -6.06 0.00 17.18
CA GLN A 105 -5.82 -0.80 18.37
C GLN A 105 -5.01 -0.06 19.47
N GLY A 106 -4.58 1.19 19.23
CA GLY A 106 -3.77 1.95 20.18
C GLY A 106 -2.32 1.49 20.31
N LEU A 107 -1.88 0.58 19.41
CA LEU A 107 -0.50 0.04 19.40
C LEU A 107 0.50 0.99 18.73
N LEU A 108 0.01 1.97 17.98
CA LEU A 108 0.77 3.05 17.37
C LEU A 108 0.14 4.40 17.70
N SER A 109 0.94 5.39 18.00
CA SER A 109 0.53 6.80 18.00
C SER A 109 0.24 7.26 16.57
N ARG A 110 -0.37 8.44 16.40
CA ARG A 110 -0.63 9.01 15.07
C ARG A 110 0.65 9.20 14.28
N ASN A 111 1.66 9.81 14.86
CA ASN A 111 2.95 10.05 14.21
C ASN A 111 3.65 8.74 13.81
N GLU A 112 3.62 7.72 14.68
CA GLU A 112 4.19 6.40 14.40
C GLU A 112 3.46 5.70 13.26
N GLY A 113 2.12 5.80 13.22
CA GLY A 113 1.31 5.26 12.14
C GLY A 113 1.57 5.96 10.80
N GLU A 114 1.66 7.27 10.78
CA GLU A 114 1.99 8.07 9.58
C GLU A 114 3.40 7.74 9.07
N ARG A 115 4.39 7.63 9.96
CA ARG A 115 5.76 7.22 9.59
C ARG A 115 5.81 5.79 9.06
N LEU A 116 5.13 4.85 9.72
CA LEU A 116 5.05 3.47 9.24
C LEU A 116 4.43 3.41 7.85
N LEU A 117 3.29 4.07 7.66
CA LEU A 117 2.57 4.12 6.38
C LEU A 117 3.46 4.62 5.24
N ALA A 118 4.30 5.61 5.51
CA ALA A 118 5.14 6.25 4.50
C ALA A 118 6.19 5.33 3.86
N PHE A 119 6.51 4.18 4.46
CA PHE A 119 7.48 3.25 3.89
C PHE A 119 7.04 1.77 3.87
N CYS A 120 5.94 1.40 4.53
CA CYS A 120 5.43 0.03 4.48
C CYS A 120 4.37 -0.20 3.40
N ASN A 121 3.80 0.87 2.81
CA ASN A 121 2.79 0.74 1.76
C ASN A 121 3.44 0.69 0.39
N ASN A 122 4.07 -0.43 0.07
CA ASN A 122 4.92 -0.64 -1.09
C ASN A 122 4.21 -1.40 -2.22
N ALA A 123 4.83 -1.44 -3.41
CA ALA A 123 4.51 -2.44 -4.41
C ALA A 123 4.97 -3.82 -3.93
N GLY A 124 4.08 -4.81 -3.94
CA GLY A 124 4.42 -6.18 -3.51
C GLY A 124 5.35 -6.89 -4.50
N PRO A 125 6.10 -7.92 -4.06
CA PRO A 125 7.00 -8.69 -4.93
C PRO A 125 6.28 -9.31 -6.13
N LEU A 126 5.09 -9.86 -5.91
CA LEU A 126 4.29 -10.44 -7.00
C LEU A 126 3.87 -9.38 -8.02
N TYR A 127 3.53 -8.17 -7.57
CA TYR A 127 3.21 -7.08 -8.47
C TYR A 127 4.42 -6.69 -9.33
N ILE A 128 5.58 -6.49 -8.71
CA ILE A 128 6.82 -6.11 -9.43
C ILE A 128 7.25 -7.24 -10.37
N MET A 129 7.31 -8.48 -9.87
CA MET A 129 7.88 -9.61 -10.61
C MET A 129 6.95 -10.21 -11.67
N LEU A 130 5.65 -10.04 -11.52
CA LEU A 130 4.67 -10.60 -12.47
C LEU A 130 3.97 -9.51 -13.27
N THR A 131 3.31 -8.56 -12.61
CA THR A 131 2.47 -7.58 -13.30
C THR A 131 3.31 -6.59 -14.09
N VAL A 132 4.31 -5.97 -13.45
CA VAL A 132 5.16 -4.96 -14.10
C VAL A 132 6.00 -5.58 -15.21
N THR A 133 6.63 -6.73 -14.95
CA THR A 133 7.47 -7.41 -15.96
C THR A 133 6.67 -7.92 -17.14
N ALA A 134 5.45 -8.44 -16.89
CA ALA A 134 4.56 -8.89 -17.96
C ALA A 134 4.08 -7.71 -18.82
N ALA A 135 3.71 -6.59 -18.20
CA ALA A 135 3.29 -5.39 -18.90
C ALA A 135 4.42 -4.82 -19.78
N LEU A 136 5.66 -4.79 -19.25
CA LEU A 136 6.82 -4.27 -19.99
C LEU A 136 7.47 -5.28 -20.94
N GLY A 137 7.06 -6.55 -20.92
CA GLY A 137 7.63 -7.61 -21.75
C GLY A 137 9.09 -7.96 -21.43
N GLN A 138 9.60 -7.56 -20.25
CA GLN A 138 11.00 -7.71 -19.86
C GLN A 138 11.12 -8.31 -18.44
N PRO A 139 11.21 -9.65 -18.30
CA PRO A 139 11.26 -10.32 -17.00
C PRO A 139 12.43 -9.88 -16.10
N GLU A 140 13.56 -9.53 -16.69
CA GLU A 140 14.77 -9.15 -15.97
C GLU A 140 14.64 -7.83 -15.21
N ILE A 141 13.81 -6.90 -15.69
CA ILE A 141 13.56 -5.61 -15.06
C ILE A 141 12.97 -5.78 -13.65
N GLY A 142 12.18 -6.82 -13.40
CA GLY A 142 11.56 -7.07 -12.10
C GLY A 142 12.58 -7.18 -10.96
N VAL A 143 13.70 -7.87 -11.20
CA VAL A 143 14.78 -8.02 -10.20
C VAL A 143 15.43 -6.67 -9.90
N TRP A 144 15.76 -5.89 -10.93
CA TRP A 144 16.35 -4.56 -10.76
C TRP A 144 15.42 -3.58 -10.07
N LEU A 145 14.14 -3.60 -10.43
CA LEU A 145 13.12 -2.79 -9.76
C LEU A 145 12.97 -3.17 -8.29
N ALA A 146 12.95 -4.46 -7.98
CA ALA A 146 12.88 -4.91 -6.59
C ALA A 146 14.12 -4.51 -5.79
N LEU A 147 15.32 -4.69 -6.38
CA LEU A 147 16.58 -4.28 -5.76
C LEU A 147 16.69 -2.76 -5.55
N ALA A 148 16.07 -1.96 -6.37
CA ALA A 148 15.98 -0.51 -6.15
C ALA A 148 14.89 -0.16 -5.13
N HIS A 149 13.70 -0.73 -5.29
CA HIS A 149 12.50 -0.36 -4.54
C HIS A 149 12.60 -0.67 -3.05
N TYR A 150 12.93 -1.92 -2.67
CA TYR A 150 12.89 -2.32 -1.27
C TYR A 150 13.99 -1.69 -0.41
N PRO A 151 15.26 -1.64 -0.82
CA PRO A 151 16.30 -0.96 -0.04
C PRO A 151 16.03 0.54 0.11
N LEU A 152 15.52 1.21 -0.94
CA LEU A 152 15.18 2.63 -0.87
C LEU A 152 14.04 2.89 0.11
N ASN A 153 13.01 2.05 0.14
CA ASN A 153 11.92 2.17 1.11
C ASN A 153 12.40 1.92 2.55
N LEU A 154 13.26 0.92 2.77
CA LEU A 154 13.87 0.69 4.08
C LEU A 154 14.75 1.87 4.50
N LEU A 155 15.56 2.39 3.59
CA LEU A 155 16.38 3.59 3.84
C LEU A 155 15.49 4.79 4.17
N TRP A 156 14.37 4.96 3.46
CA TRP A 156 13.39 6.01 3.77
C TRP A 156 12.83 5.83 5.18
N GLY A 157 12.46 4.62 5.57
CA GLY A 157 12.04 4.29 6.93
C GLY A 157 13.10 4.64 7.99
N LEU A 158 14.38 4.36 7.70
CA LEU A 158 15.51 4.73 8.55
C LEU A 158 15.67 6.25 8.64
N LEU A 159 15.48 6.99 7.55
CA LEU A 159 15.53 8.44 7.56
C LEU A 159 14.39 9.05 8.36
N LEU A 160 13.19 8.50 8.26
CA LEU A 160 12.01 8.96 8.99
C LEU A 160 12.15 8.83 10.52
N ARG A 161 13.11 8.05 11.04
CA ARG A 161 13.42 8.00 12.47
C ARG A 161 13.80 9.37 13.06
N PHE A 162 14.38 10.25 12.25
CA PHE A 162 14.77 11.58 12.70
C PHE A 162 13.58 12.53 12.91
N TRP A 163 12.43 12.21 12.29
CA TRP A 163 11.15 12.89 12.51
C TRP A 163 10.30 12.26 13.63
N ALA A 164 10.87 11.29 14.36
CA ALA A 164 10.23 10.74 15.56
C ALA A 164 10.06 11.85 16.61
N GLY A 165 8.82 12.11 17.00
CA GLY A 165 8.53 13.05 18.10
C GLY A 165 9.18 12.58 19.41
N LYS A 166 9.31 13.50 20.37
CA LYS A 166 9.87 13.22 21.70
C LYS A 166 9.10 12.14 22.49
N ASN A 167 7.85 11.85 22.10
CA ASN A 167 6.96 10.86 22.70
C ASN A 167 6.90 9.55 21.88
N ALA A 168 7.99 9.14 21.26
CA ALA A 168 8.07 7.79 20.71
C ALA A 168 7.80 6.80 21.84
N THR A 169 6.80 5.93 21.65
CA THR A 169 6.33 5.00 22.68
C THR A 169 7.50 4.13 23.14
N GLU A 170 8.09 4.47 24.27
CA GLU A 170 9.07 3.61 24.91
C GLU A 170 8.33 2.34 25.34
N THR A 171 8.65 1.22 24.72
CA THR A 171 8.24 -0.08 25.23
C THR A 171 9.01 -0.32 26.51
N ASN A 172 8.40 0.09 27.64
CA ASN A 172 8.99 0.05 28.99
C ASN A 172 9.22 -1.38 29.54
N ALA A 173 9.21 -2.42 28.73
CA ALA A 173 9.58 -3.75 29.15
C ALA A 173 11.08 -3.96 28.89
N SER A 174 11.90 -3.62 29.86
CA SER A 174 13.33 -3.97 29.85
C SER A 174 13.48 -5.46 30.06
N TYR A 175 13.53 -6.22 28.97
CA TYR A 175 13.94 -7.63 29.02
C TYR A 175 15.46 -7.67 29.08
N THR A 176 16.00 -8.10 30.23
CA THR A 176 17.45 -8.16 30.48
C THR A 176 18.11 -9.37 29.81
N THR A 177 17.32 -10.39 29.43
CA THR A 177 17.83 -11.64 28.83
C THR A 177 17.00 -12.06 27.62
N ALA A 178 17.65 -12.58 26.58
CA ALA A 178 16.97 -13.12 25.38
C ALA A 178 15.93 -14.21 25.75
N ARG A 179 16.21 -15.01 26.80
CA ARG A 179 15.28 -16.03 27.29
C ARG A 179 13.99 -15.42 27.83
N GLN A 180 14.09 -14.32 28.58
CA GLN A 180 12.91 -13.59 29.09
C GLN A 180 12.09 -12.99 27.94
N LEU A 181 12.75 -12.41 26.95
CA LEU A 181 12.12 -11.86 25.74
C LEU A 181 11.34 -12.94 24.99
N LEU A 182 11.97 -14.10 24.74
CA LEU A 182 11.34 -15.21 24.07
C LEU A 182 10.16 -15.76 24.87
N ALA A 183 10.34 -15.98 26.17
CA ALA A 183 9.27 -16.49 27.03
C ALA A 183 8.08 -15.54 27.10
N ALA A 184 8.30 -14.22 27.22
CA ALA A 184 7.25 -13.22 27.23
C ALA A 184 6.47 -13.19 25.90
N GLY A 185 7.17 -13.27 24.76
CA GLY A 185 6.54 -13.36 23.45
C GLY A 185 5.71 -14.63 23.29
N TRP A 186 6.22 -15.79 23.71
CA TRP A 186 5.45 -17.05 23.71
C TRP A 186 4.21 -16.98 24.59
N GLN A 187 4.32 -16.41 25.78
CA GLN A 187 3.16 -16.19 26.66
C GLN A 187 2.10 -15.30 25.99
N ALA A 188 2.55 -14.25 25.29
CA ALA A 188 1.66 -13.38 24.53
C ALA A 188 1.02 -14.12 23.32
N ALA A 189 1.79 -14.93 22.59
CA ALA A 189 1.31 -15.72 21.46
C ALA A 189 0.25 -16.75 21.87
N LEU A 190 0.47 -17.43 23.00
CA LEU A 190 -0.45 -18.45 23.53
C LEU A 190 -1.74 -17.86 24.12
N GLY A 191 -1.84 -16.53 24.19
CA GLY A 191 -3.12 -15.84 24.42
C GLY A 191 -3.80 -16.16 25.76
N ARG A 192 -3.04 -16.47 26.81
CA ARG A 192 -3.58 -16.87 28.12
C ARG A 192 -4.65 -15.95 28.72
N ASN A 193 -4.80 -14.74 28.22
CA ASN A 193 -5.77 -13.75 28.68
C ASN A 193 -6.87 -13.41 27.65
N ARG A 194 -7.02 -14.19 26.57
CA ARG A 194 -8.07 -13.92 25.57
C ARG A 194 -9.16 -14.99 25.62
N PRO A 195 -10.44 -14.61 25.41
CA PRO A 195 -11.51 -15.58 25.31
C PRO A 195 -11.21 -16.54 24.14
N ASN A 196 -11.33 -17.83 24.41
CA ASN A 196 -11.10 -18.89 23.43
C ASN A 196 -12.23 -18.84 22.39
N GLN A 197 -12.05 -18.09 21.32
CA GLN A 197 -13.03 -18.02 20.24
C GLN A 197 -12.95 -19.30 19.39
N PRO A 198 -14.09 -19.92 19.04
CA PRO A 198 -14.09 -21.06 18.13
C PRO A 198 -13.52 -20.65 16.77
N LEU A 199 -12.73 -21.54 16.16
CA LEU A 199 -12.07 -21.28 14.87
C LEU A 199 -13.05 -20.83 13.78
N SER A 200 -14.26 -21.39 13.78
CA SER A 200 -15.31 -21.03 12.84
C SER A 200 -15.73 -19.56 12.95
N LEU A 201 -15.85 -19.05 14.17
CA LEU A 201 -16.19 -17.63 14.39
C LEU A 201 -15.04 -16.72 13.99
N LEU A 202 -13.81 -17.10 14.37
CA LEU A 202 -12.60 -16.36 13.99
C LEU A 202 -12.47 -16.26 12.47
N LEU A 203 -12.61 -17.35 11.74
CA LEU A 203 -12.53 -17.34 10.27
C LEU A 203 -13.67 -16.54 9.64
N LYS A 204 -14.91 -16.67 10.16
CA LYS A 204 -16.05 -15.89 9.67
C LYS A 204 -15.81 -14.39 9.80
N GLU A 205 -15.43 -13.91 10.98
CA GLU A 205 -15.20 -12.50 11.23
C GLU A 205 -14.00 -11.97 10.45
N SER A 206 -12.92 -12.76 10.34
CA SER A 206 -11.74 -12.40 9.55
C SER A 206 -12.07 -12.31 8.06
N SER A 207 -12.87 -13.22 7.53
CA SER A 207 -13.30 -13.20 6.14
C SER A 207 -14.19 -12.01 5.84
N LEU A 208 -15.15 -11.68 6.72
CA LEU A 208 -16.00 -10.50 6.54
C LEU A 208 -15.20 -9.21 6.53
N LYS A 209 -14.22 -9.08 7.44
CA LYS A 209 -13.34 -7.91 7.49
C LYS A 209 -12.46 -7.82 6.24
N ALA A 210 -11.90 -8.95 5.80
CA ALA A 210 -11.11 -9.03 4.58
C ALA A 210 -11.93 -8.64 3.34
N LEU A 211 -13.19 -9.12 3.22
CA LEU A 211 -14.09 -8.74 2.14
C LEU A 211 -14.42 -7.23 2.16
N THR A 212 -14.61 -6.65 3.34
CA THR A 212 -14.81 -5.20 3.46
C THR A 212 -13.59 -4.43 2.98
N ASN A 213 -12.38 -4.84 3.39
CA ASN A 213 -11.15 -4.18 2.99
C ASN A 213 -10.94 -4.26 1.48
N ILE A 214 -11.10 -5.45 0.88
CA ILE A 214 -10.89 -5.63 -0.56
C ILE A 214 -11.98 -4.94 -1.39
N GLY A 215 -13.21 -4.88 -0.88
CA GLY A 215 -14.30 -4.11 -1.50
C GLY A 215 -14.00 -2.61 -1.53
N MET A 216 -13.42 -2.06 -0.45
CA MET A 216 -12.96 -0.66 -0.44
C MET A 216 -11.89 -0.40 -1.50
N ILE A 217 -10.95 -1.33 -1.71
CA ILE A 217 -9.94 -1.21 -2.77
C ILE A 217 -10.62 -1.12 -4.13
N GLY A 218 -11.57 -2.02 -4.42
CA GLY A 218 -12.32 -1.99 -5.68
C GLY A 218 -13.08 -0.68 -5.90
N ALA A 219 -13.70 -0.14 -4.84
CA ALA A 219 -14.36 1.15 -4.90
C ALA A 219 -13.38 2.29 -5.19
N PHE A 220 -12.20 2.31 -4.58
CA PHE A 220 -11.18 3.29 -4.88
C PHE A 220 -10.64 3.17 -6.31
N MET A 221 -10.34 1.96 -6.77
CA MET A 221 -9.91 1.73 -8.16
C MET A 221 -10.92 2.27 -9.16
N LEU A 222 -12.22 2.02 -8.92
CA LEU A 222 -13.29 2.54 -9.75
C LEU A 222 -13.32 4.08 -9.74
N ILE A 223 -13.30 4.70 -8.55
CA ILE A 223 -13.33 6.15 -8.42
C ILE A 223 -12.10 6.78 -9.08
N PHE A 224 -10.91 6.24 -8.88
CA PHE A 224 -9.69 6.77 -9.51
C PHE A 224 -9.69 6.60 -11.02
N SER A 225 -10.19 5.50 -11.56
CA SER A 225 -10.34 5.31 -13.00
C SER A 225 -11.28 6.35 -13.63
N LEU A 226 -12.43 6.61 -12.98
CA LEU A 226 -13.35 7.65 -13.44
C LEU A 226 -12.78 9.06 -13.28
N LEU A 227 -12.02 9.31 -12.21
CA LEU A 227 -11.33 10.57 -12.00
C LEU A 227 -10.30 10.82 -13.09
N LEU A 228 -9.48 9.83 -13.45
CA LEU A 228 -8.48 9.94 -14.52
C LEU A 228 -9.14 10.23 -15.88
N LEU A 229 -10.23 9.54 -16.19
CA LEU A 229 -11.03 9.82 -17.38
C LEU A 229 -11.51 11.28 -17.38
N SER A 230 -12.02 11.75 -16.25
CA SER A 230 -12.48 13.14 -16.09
C SER A 230 -11.33 14.14 -16.25
N LEU A 231 -10.19 13.91 -15.60
CA LEU A 231 -9.01 14.78 -15.72
C LEU A 231 -8.46 14.81 -17.15
N SER A 232 -8.53 13.68 -17.86
CA SER A 232 -8.19 13.61 -19.28
C SER A 232 -9.15 14.43 -20.14
N HIS A 233 -10.46 14.28 -19.90
CA HIS A 233 -11.51 15.01 -20.62
C HIS A 233 -11.36 16.53 -20.49
N PHE A 234 -11.08 17.03 -19.28
CA PHE A 234 -10.85 18.46 -19.03
C PHE A 234 -9.44 18.94 -19.35
N GLY A 235 -8.57 18.09 -19.90
CA GLY A 235 -7.21 18.44 -20.29
C GLY A 235 -6.23 18.63 -19.12
N VAL A 236 -6.63 18.31 -17.88
CA VAL A 236 -5.77 18.46 -16.69
C VAL A 236 -4.55 17.55 -16.77
N LEU A 237 -4.70 16.33 -17.31
CA LEU A 237 -3.55 15.44 -17.51
C LEU A 237 -2.53 16.01 -18.50
N LYS A 238 -2.97 16.76 -19.52
CA LYS A 238 -2.04 17.45 -20.43
C LYS A 238 -1.26 18.55 -19.71
N LEU A 239 -1.89 19.29 -18.81
CA LEU A 239 -1.19 20.27 -17.98
C LEU A 239 -0.15 19.61 -17.06
N LEU A 240 -0.49 18.47 -16.46
CA LEU A 240 0.45 17.70 -15.65
C LEU A 240 1.62 17.19 -16.49
N GLN A 241 1.37 16.68 -17.69
CA GLN A 241 2.42 16.26 -18.62
C GLN A 241 3.38 17.42 -18.95
N LEU A 242 2.85 18.61 -19.20
CA LEU A 242 3.68 19.82 -19.42
C LEU A 242 4.50 20.18 -18.19
N ALA A 243 3.93 20.04 -16.99
CA ALA A 243 4.65 20.30 -15.74
C ALA A 243 5.76 19.25 -15.48
N LEU A 244 5.58 18.02 -15.94
CA LEU A 244 6.58 16.94 -15.83
C LEU A 244 7.67 17.00 -16.91
N LEU A 245 7.47 17.75 -17.98
CA LEU A 245 8.42 17.86 -19.09
C LEU A 245 9.85 18.31 -18.65
N PRO A 246 10.04 19.28 -17.75
CA PRO A 246 11.37 19.64 -17.26
C PRO A 246 12.07 18.48 -16.54
N LEU A 247 11.33 17.69 -15.78
CA LEU A 247 11.83 16.49 -15.09
C LEU A 247 12.28 15.42 -16.10
N CYS A 248 11.49 15.17 -17.14
CA CYS A 248 11.87 14.23 -18.20
C CYS A 248 13.15 14.69 -18.91
N ARG A 249 13.29 15.99 -19.19
CA ARG A 249 14.52 16.55 -19.79
C ARG A 249 15.73 16.40 -18.88
N LEU A 250 15.56 16.66 -17.58
CA LEU A 250 16.64 16.52 -16.59
C LEU A 250 17.12 15.07 -16.47
N LEU A 251 16.21 14.12 -16.58
CA LEU A 251 16.49 12.67 -16.47
C LEU A 251 16.80 12.02 -17.84
N ASN A 252 16.90 12.80 -18.93
CA ASN A 252 17.09 12.30 -20.29
C ASN A 252 16.06 11.26 -20.72
N LEU A 253 14.80 11.36 -20.22
CA LEU A 253 13.72 10.47 -20.60
C LEU A 253 13.04 10.95 -21.87
N PRO A 254 12.61 10.02 -22.75
CA PRO A 254 11.87 10.39 -23.96
C PRO A 254 10.49 10.97 -23.57
N SER A 255 10.03 11.97 -24.32
CA SER A 255 8.73 12.61 -24.05
C SER A 255 7.53 11.67 -24.20
N SER A 256 7.70 10.53 -24.87
CA SER A 256 6.68 9.47 -24.99
C SER A 256 6.29 8.85 -23.65
N VAL A 257 7.12 8.95 -22.59
CA VAL A 257 6.77 8.44 -21.25
C VAL A 257 5.94 9.43 -20.41
N LEU A 258 5.75 10.67 -20.87
CA LEU A 258 4.98 11.69 -20.13
C LEU A 258 3.55 11.26 -19.79
N PRO A 259 2.77 10.64 -20.70
CA PRO A 259 1.45 10.12 -20.35
C PRO A 259 1.52 9.10 -19.21
N ALA A 260 2.44 8.15 -19.29
CA ALA A 260 2.61 7.11 -18.27
C ALA A 260 3.00 7.69 -16.90
N LEU A 261 3.86 8.71 -16.88
CA LEU A 261 4.22 9.41 -15.64
C LEU A 261 3.02 10.18 -15.06
N ALA A 262 2.24 10.84 -15.91
CA ALA A 262 1.06 11.57 -15.47
C ALA A 262 -0.02 10.64 -14.89
N ASP A 263 -0.30 9.51 -15.55
CA ASP A 263 -1.25 8.50 -15.09
C ASP A 263 -0.75 7.85 -13.80
N GLY A 264 0.55 7.52 -13.73
CA GLY A 264 1.20 6.90 -12.59
C GLY A 264 1.23 7.78 -11.32
N CYS A 265 1.13 9.11 -11.46
CA CYS A 265 0.96 10.00 -10.31
C CYS A 265 -0.36 9.78 -9.56
N PHE A 266 -1.38 9.25 -10.22
CA PHE A 266 -2.69 8.99 -9.64
C PHE A 266 -2.90 7.51 -9.33
N GLU A 267 -2.52 6.64 -10.27
CA GLU A 267 -2.70 5.20 -10.14
C GLU A 267 -1.55 4.45 -10.83
N MET A 268 -0.85 3.65 -10.06
CA MET A 268 0.39 2.99 -10.49
C MET A 268 0.15 1.97 -11.61
N THR A 269 -0.95 1.23 -11.56
CA THR A 269 -1.26 0.18 -12.55
C THR A 269 -1.53 0.81 -13.92
N LEU A 270 -2.34 1.87 -13.95
CA LEU A 270 -2.62 2.61 -15.20
C LEU A 270 -1.34 3.24 -15.76
N GLY A 271 -0.49 3.79 -14.91
CA GLY A 271 0.81 4.33 -15.36
C GLY A 271 1.69 3.27 -16.03
N ILE A 272 1.70 2.05 -15.50
CA ILE A 272 2.46 0.93 -16.08
C ILE A 272 1.83 0.46 -17.39
N ASP A 273 0.51 0.34 -17.44
CA ASP A 273 -0.20 -0.05 -18.67
C ASP A 273 0.03 0.98 -19.78
N THR A 274 -0.01 2.27 -19.47
CA THR A 274 0.31 3.35 -20.40
C THR A 274 1.78 3.30 -20.83
N LEU A 275 2.71 3.01 -19.91
CA LEU A 275 4.13 2.85 -20.23
C LEU A 275 4.37 1.67 -21.18
N ALA A 276 3.71 0.55 -20.93
CA ALA A 276 3.78 -0.64 -21.78
C ALA A 276 3.25 -0.37 -23.20
N ALA A 277 2.24 0.48 -23.32
CA ALA A 277 1.70 0.91 -24.63
C ALA A 277 2.62 1.93 -25.35
N CYS A 278 3.55 2.57 -24.63
CA CYS A 278 4.53 3.46 -25.25
C CYS A 278 5.54 2.63 -26.05
N SER A 279 5.62 2.87 -27.37
CA SER A 279 6.56 2.21 -28.29
C SER A 279 8.03 2.63 -28.11
N ALA A 280 8.37 3.31 -27.03
CA ALA A 280 9.75 3.71 -26.72
C ALA A 280 10.54 2.49 -26.23
N PRO A 281 11.68 2.13 -26.87
CA PRO A 281 12.56 1.13 -26.32
C PRO A 281 13.08 1.64 -24.96
N LEU A 282 12.83 0.87 -23.89
CA LEU A 282 13.39 1.12 -22.56
C LEU A 282 14.92 0.84 -22.51
N SER A 283 15.53 0.56 -23.67
CA SER A 283 16.96 0.34 -23.84
C SER A 283 17.63 1.61 -24.35
N ALA A 284 18.05 2.44 -23.43
CA ALA A 284 19.11 3.40 -23.64
C ALA A 284 19.94 3.49 -22.37
#